data_10b3c17860c84732ab1cf2b8935d9543
#
_entry.id   10b3c17860c84732ab1cf2b8935d9543
#
_cell.length_a   1.000
_cell.length_b   1.000
_cell.length_c   1.000
_cell.angle_alpha   90.00
_cell.angle_beta   90.00
_cell.angle_gamma   90.00
#
_symmetry.space_group_name_H-M   'P 1'
#
loop_
_entity.id
_entity.type
_entity.pdbx_description
1 polymer ?
#
loop_
_entity_poly.entity_id
_entity_poly.type
_entity_poly.pdbx_seq_one_letter_code
_entity_poly.pdbx_strand_id
1 'polypeptide(L)'
;MFLWMMAFSRATHDIAADGFYMLALDPHEQSLYVGIRSTFYRIATIAGSGLLIMLAGTLETFTRRIAYSWSIAFYVLAAFFIAVTAYHFFHLPRPDCDRTRKAVSARSLWKDIWLTVTSFFRKPQPVAAVLFMLFYR
;
A
#
# COMPACT_ATOMS: atom_id res chain seq x y z
N MET A 1 -6.10 -19.30 0.91
CA MET A 1 -7.05 -18.33 0.33
C MET A 1 -6.88 -16.93 0.95
N PHE A 2 -6.98 -16.74 2.27
CA PHE A 2 -6.89 -15.42 2.92
C PHE A 2 -5.58 -14.66 2.66
N LEU A 3 -4.43 -15.33 2.66
CA LEU A 3 -3.13 -14.70 2.38
C LEU A 3 -3.06 -14.11 0.97
N TRP A 4 -3.63 -14.78 -0.02
CA TRP A 4 -3.71 -14.27 -1.40
C TRP A 4 -4.60 -13.04 -1.50
N MET A 5 -5.76 -13.03 -0.81
CA MET A 5 -6.64 -11.87 -0.78
C MET A 5 -5.95 -10.67 -0.12
N MET A 6 -5.22 -10.91 0.96
CA MET A 6 -4.47 -9.88 1.66
C MET A 6 -3.32 -9.32 0.80
N ALA A 7 -2.56 -10.20 0.12
CA ALA A 7 -1.50 -9.79 -0.79
C ALA A 7 -2.04 -8.97 -1.97
N PHE A 8 -3.15 -9.40 -2.56
CA PHE A 8 -3.82 -8.69 -3.65
C PHE A 8 -4.34 -7.33 -3.21
N SER A 9 -5.02 -7.27 -2.05
CA SER A 9 -5.53 -6.01 -1.48
C SER A 9 -4.40 -5.02 -1.21
N ARG A 10 -3.29 -5.50 -0.64
CA ARG A 10 -2.11 -4.67 -0.39
C ARG A 10 -1.50 -4.14 -1.68
N ALA A 11 -1.29 -5.00 -2.68
CA ALA A 11 -0.74 -4.58 -3.97
C ALA A 11 -1.64 -3.53 -4.67
N THR A 12 -2.95 -3.73 -4.62
CA THR A 12 -3.92 -2.77 -5.18
C THR A 12 -3.87 -1.43 -4.45
N HIS A 13 -3.79 -1.44 -3.12
CA HIS A 13 -3.65 -0.23 -2.33
C HIS A 13 -2.35 0.52 -2.64
N ASP A 14 -1.22 -0.20 -2.76
CA ASP A 14 0.08 0.41 -3.07
C ASP A 14 0.07 1.07 -4.46
N ILE A 15 -0.51 0.39 -5.47
CA ILE A 15 -0.66 0.95 -6.83
C ILE A 15 -1.56 2.19 -6.82
N ALA A 16 -2.68 2.16 -6.10
CA ALA A 16 -3.58 3.30 -6.00
C ALA A 16 -2.92 4.49 -5.30
N ALA A 17 -2.17 4.25 -4.23
CA ALA A 17 -1.41 5.28 -3.53
C ALA A 17 -0.32 5.89 -4.42
N ASP A 18 0.44 5.09 -5.13
CA ASP A 18 1.48 5.56 -6.05
C ASP A 18 0.88 6.37 -7.21
N GLY A 19 -0.26 5.92 -7.77
CA GLY A 19 -1.01 6.67 -8.77
C GLY A 19 -1.50 8.03 -8.25
N PHE A 20 -2.00 8.06 -7.02
CA PHE A 20 -2.42 9.30 -6.38
C PHE A 20 -1.26 10.29 -6.20
N TYR A 21 -0.09 9.83 -5.75
CA TYR A 21 1.11 10.65 -5.64
C TYR A 21 1.53 11.27 -6.98
N MET A 22 1.45 10.48 -8.05
CA MET A 22 1.81 10.98 -9.41
C MET A 22 0.83 12.03 -9.93
N LEU A 23 -0.44 11.96 -9.54
CA LEU A 23 -1.47 12.88 -10.03
C LEU A 23 -1.61 14.14 -9.16
N ALA A 24 -1.35 14.03 -7.86
CA ALA A 24 -1.60 15.10 -6.90
C ALA A 24 -0.39 15.99 -6.61
N LEU A 25 0.83 15.55 -6.91
CA LEU A 25 2.06 16.24 -6.54
C LEU A 25 2.91 16.58 -7.75
N ASP A 26 3.55 17.76 -7.71
CA ASP A 26 4.56 18.16 -8.67
C ASP A 26 5.84 17.31 -8.57
N PRO A 27 6.64 17.16 -9.66
CA PRO A 27 7.85 16.32 -9.67
C PRO A 27 8.86 16.66 -8.56
N HIS A 28 8.95 17.93 -8.16
CA HIS A 28 9.82 18.35 -7.07
C HIS A 28 9.29 17.87 -5.70
N GLU A 29 8.00 17.98 -5.47
CA GLU A 29 7.32 17.51 -4.27
C GLU A 29 7.35 16.00 -4.16
N GLN A 30 7.20 15.28 -5.27
CA GLN A 30 7.28 13.83 -5.30
C GLN A 30 8.58 13.29 -4.69
N SER A 31 9.72 13.94 -4.98
CA SER A 31 11.00 13.52 -4.42
C SER A 31 11.10 13.70 -2.90
N LEU A 32 10.55 14.78 -2.37
CA LEU A 32 10.48 15.06 -0.94
C LEU A 32 9.57 14.06 -0.23
N TYR A 33 8.39 13.83 -0.77
CA TYR A 33 7.39 12.95 -0.16
C TYR A 33 7.78 11.47 -0.20
N VAL A 34 8.58 11.02 -1.17
CA VAL A 34 9.16 9.66 -1.16
C VAL A 34 10.02 9.43 0.08
N GLY A 35 10.84 10.40 0.47
CA GLY A 35 11.64 10.33 1.70
C GLY A 35 10.78 10.29 2.96
N ILE A 36 9.78 11.16 3.04
CA ILE A 36 8.81 11.22 4.14
C ILE A 36 8.05 9.88 4.26
N ARG A 37 7.53 9.37 3.14
CA ARG A 37 6.84 8.07 3.08
C ARG A 37 7.70 6.94 3.61
N SER A 38 8.98 6.89 3.23
CA SER A 38 9.92 5.87 3.71
C SER A 38 10.09 5.93 5.23
N THR A 39 10.18 7.13 5.80
CA THR A 39 10.28 7.33 7.25
C THR A 39 9.02 6.86 7.96
N PHE A 40 7.84 7.28 7.49
CA PHE A 40 6.57 6.83 8.07
C PHE A 40 6.36 5.33 7.94
N TYR A 41 6.81 4.72 6.84
CA TYR A 41 6.78 3.26 6.68
C TYR A 41 7.59 2.55 7.76
N ARG A 42 8.79 3.04 8.07
CA ARG A 42 9.63 2.48 9.14
C ARG A 42 8.97 2.63 10.51
N ILE A 43 8.45 3.82 10.82
CA ILE A 43 7.72 4.08 12.06
C ILE A 43 6.50 3.15 12.17
N ALA A 44 5.71 3.03 11.11
CA ALA A 44 4.54 2.15 11.07
C ALA A 44 4.90 0.68 11.25
N THR A 45 6.03 0.23 10.68
CA THR A 45 6.50 -1.15 10.83
C THR A 45 6.92 -1.43 12.27
N ILE A 46 7.66 -0.53 12.91
CA ILE A 46 8.08 -0.67 14.31
C ILE A 46 6.87 -0.61 15.24
N ALA A 47 5.99 0.37 15.05
CA ALA A 47 4.78 0.52 15.84
C ALA A 47 3.83 -0.66 15.65
N GLY A 48 3.57 -1.08 14.40
CA GLY A 48 2.65 -2.16 14.10
C GLY A 48 3.12 -3.50 14.65
N SER A 49 4.39 -3.86 14.46
CA SER A 49 4.92 -5.09 15.02
C SER A 49 5.07 -5.03 16.54
N GLY A 50 5.61 -3.94 17.09
CA GLY A 50 5.83 -3.80 18.52
C GLY A 50 4.54 -3.67 19.33
N LEU A 51 3.70 -2.70 18.98
CA LEU A 51 2.45 -2.44 19.74
C LEU A 51 1.45 -3.58 19.63
N LEU A 52 1.34 -4.23 18.47
CA LEU A 52 0.40 -5.34 18.28
C LEU A 52 0.81 -6.54 19.13
N ILE A 53 2.10 -6.88 19.16
CA ILE A 53 2.62 -7.99 19.97
C ILE A 53 2.49 -7.67 21.47
N MET A 54 2.80 -6.41 21.86
CA MET A 54 2.65 -5.97 23.24
C MET A 54 1.18 -6.01 23.69
N LEU A 55 0.25 -5.58 22.85
CA LEU A 55 -1.18 -5.64 23.12
C LEU A 55 -1.64 -7.10 23.28
N ALA A 56 -1.29 -7.97 22.35
CA ALA A 56 -1.64 -9.38 22.40
C ALA A 56 -1.06 -10.06 23.66
N GLY A 57 0.22 -9.82 23.97
CA GLY A 57 0.88 -10.35 25.16
C GLY A 57 0.29 -9.85 26.47
N THR A 58 -0.05 -8.57 26.55
CA THR A 58 -0.73 -8.00 27.74
C THR A 58 -2.11 -8.62 27.91
N LEU A 59 -2.89 -8.75 26.85
CA LEU A 59 -4.21 -9.41 26.91
C LEU A 59 -4.10 -10.88 27.30
N GLU A 60 -3.04 -11.56 26.88
CA GLU A 60 -2.80 -12.97 27.23
C GLU A 60 -2.57 -13.15 28.75
N THR A 61 -1.85 -12.21 29.38
CA THR A 61 -1.63 -12.28 30.84
C THR A 61 -2.94 -12.18 31.63
N PHE A 62 -3.91 -11.40 31.13
CA PHE A 62 -5.23 -11.24 31.77
C PHE A 62 -6.20 -12.36 31.42
N THR A 63 -6.26 -12.74 30.14
CA THR A 63 -7.28 -13.71 29.66
C THR A 63 -6.86 -15.15 29.79
N ARG A 64 -5.55 -15.42 29.87
CA ARG A 64 -4.91 -16.73 29.82
C ARG A 64 -5.34 -17.59 28.61
N ARG A 65 -5.79 -16.93 27.53
CA ARG A 65 -6.26 -17.55 26.29
C ARG A 65 -5.59 -16.92 25.09
N ILE A 66 -4.56 -17.55 24.55
CA ILE A 66 -3.75 -17.05 23.42
C ILE A 66 -4.63 -16.67 22.22
N ALA A 67 -5.47 -17.60 21.76
CA ALA A 67 -6.30 -17.36 20.58
C ALA A 67 -7.27 -16.18 20.74
N TYR A 68 -7.84 -16.00 21.93
CA TYR A 68 -8.76 -14.90 22.22
C TYR A 68 -8.02 -13.54 22.25
N SER A 69 -6.86 -13.50 22.86
CA SER A 69 -6.03 -12.30 22.94
C SER A 69 -5.59 -11.80 21.56
N TRP A 70 -5.16 -12.71 20.70
CA TRP A 70 -4.84 -12.39 19.32
C TRP A 70 -6.05 -11.95 18.52
N SER A 71 -7.21 -12.55 18.72
CA SER A 71 -8.45 -12.13 18.07
C SER A 71 -8.79 -10.68 18.42
N ILE A 72 -8.71 -10.30 19.70
CA ILE A 72 -8.93 -8.91 20.12
C ILE A 72 -7.91 -7.97 19.47
N ALA A 73 -6.63 -8.32 19.47
CA ALA A 73 -5.59 -7.51 18.85
C ALA A 73 -5.87 -7.27 17.34
N PHE A 74 -6.31 -8.29 16.62
CA PHE A 74 -6.69 -8.14 15.21
C PHE A 74 -7.98 -7.32 15.03
N TYR A 75 -8.97 -7.42 15.92
CA TYR A 75 -10.15 -6.55 15.86
C TYR A 75 -9.80 -5.08 16.10
N VAL A 76 -8.91 -4.79 17.05
CA VAL A 76 -8.42 -3.42 17.28
C VAL A 76 -7.71 -2.89 16.02
N LEU A 77 -6.86 -3.72 15.41
CA LEU A 77 -6.19 -3.35 14.16
C LEU A 77 -7.19 -3.11 13.01
N ALA A 78 -8.18 -3.98 12.88
CA ALA A 78 -9.24 -3.82 11.87
C ALA A 78 -10.04 -2.54 12.09
N ALA A 79 -10.42 -2.22 13.33
CA ALA A 79 -11.12 -0.98 13.68
C ALA A 79 -10.27 0.26 13.34
N PHE A 80 -8.96 0.21 13.61
CA PHE A 80 -8.04 1.26 13.22
C PHE A 80 -8.01 1.48 11.71
N PHE A 81 -7.90 0.42 10.91
CA PHE A 81 -7.92 0.54 9.44
C PHE A 81 -9.25 1.06 8.91
N ILE A 82 -10.37 0.66 9.51
CA ILE A 82 -11.70 1.20 9.15
C ILE A 82 -11.75 2.70 9.43
N ALA A 83 -11.28 3.13 10.59
CA ALA A 83 -11.24 4.55 10.96
C ALA A 83 -10.36 5.37 9.99
N VAL A 84 -9.17 4.86 9.65
CA VAL A 84 -8.27 5.50 8.68
C VAL A 84 -8.90 5.55 7.28
N THR A 85 -9.58 4.48 6.86
CA THR A 85 -10.28 4.45 5.57
C THR A 85 -11.42 5.48 5.54
N ALA A 86 -12.21 5.57 6.60
CA ALA A 86 -13.25 6.58 6.73
C ALA A 86 -12.67 8.00 6.69
N TYR A 87 -11.57 8.24 7.42
CA TYR A 87 -10.87 9.52 7.38
C TYR A 87 -10.43 9.88 5.94
N HIS A 88 -9.78 8.95 5.23
CA HIS A 88 -9.36 9.19 3.85
C HIS A 88 -10.55 9.45 2.92
N PHE A 89 -11.64 8.74 3.09
CA PHE A 89 -12.83 8.93 2.27
C PHE A 89 -13.39 10.36 2.35
N PHE A 90 -13.34 10.99 3.54
CA PHE A 90 -13.86 12.34 3.75
C PHE A 90 -12.86 13.46 3.50
N HIS A 91 -11.55 13.21 3.67
CA HIS A 91 -10.53 14.27 3.67
C HIS A 91 -9.60 14.23 2.46
N LEU A 92 -9.56 13.11 1.71
CA LEU A 92 -8.64 13.03 0.58
C LEU A 92 -9.13 13.92 -0.59
N PRO A 93 -8.33 14.88 -1.05
CA PRO A 93 -8.69 15.71 -2.19
C PRO A 93 -8.80 14.85 -3.45
N ARG A 94 -9.73 15.19 -4.33
CA ARG A 94 -9.86 14.57 -5.65
C ARG A 94 -9.11 15.44 -6.66
N PRO A 95 -8.01 14.95 -7.26
CA PRO A 95 -7.30 15.71 -8.27
C PRO A 95 -8.19 15.97 -9.49
N ASP A 96 -8.18 17.21 -10.02
CA ASP A 96 -8.99 17.59 -11.19
C ASP A 96 -8.62 16.81 -12.46
N CYS A 97 -7.41 16.26 -12.50
CA CYS A 97 -6.92 15.42 -13.59
C CYS A 97 -7.34 13.94 -13.47
N ASP A 98 -7.98 13.52 -12.37
CA ASP A 98 -8.54 12.18 -12.23
C ASP A 98 -9.84 12.03 -13.06
N ARG A 99 -9.68 12.15 -14.38
CA ARG A 99 -10.79 11.90 -15.31
C ARG A 99 -10.99 10.40 -15.40
N THR A 100 -12.13 9.97 -14.89
CA THR A 100 -12.59 8.59 -15.05
C THR A 100 -12.51 8.19 -16.51
N ARG A 101 -11.54 7.39 -16.87
CA ARG A 101 -11.44 6.82 -18.22
C ARG A 101 -12.73 6.04 -18.44
N LYS A 102 -13.50 6.36 -19.49
CA LYS A 102 -14.73 5.63 -19.87
C LYS A 102 -14.47 4.13 -19.73
N ALA A 103 -15.46 3.41 -19.20
CA ALA A 103 -15.39 1.98 -18.85
C ALA A 103 -14.46 1.21 -19.78
N VAL A 104 -13.29 0.85 -19.25
CA VAL A 104 -12.24 0.18 -20.01
C VAL A 104 -12.59 -1.29 -20.06
N SER A 105 -12.79 -1.83 -21.25
CA SER A 105 -12.99 -3.28 -21.44
C SER A 105 -11.77 -4.04 -20.87
N ALA A 106 -12.02 -5.18 -20.19
CA ALA A 106 -10.96 -6.05 -19.68
C ALA A 106 -9.90 -6.38 -20.74
N ARG A 107 -10.33 -6.50 -21.99
CA ARG A 107 -9.43 -6.76 -23.14
C ARG A 107 -8.49 -5.59 -23.43
N SER A 108 -8.94 -4.33 -23.25
CA SER A 108 -8.06 -3.16 -23.44
C SER A 108 -7.10 -2.99 -22.28
N LEU A 109 -7.50 -3.35 -21.05
CA LEU A 109 -6.59 -3.39 -19.90
C LEU A 109 -5.42 -4.34 -20.12
N TRP A 110 -5.68 -5.57 -20.58
CA TRP A 110 -4.63 -6.53 -20.91
C TRP A 110 -3.68 -6.00 -22.00
N LYS A 111 -4.23 -5.37 -23.02
CA LYS A 111 -3.43 -4.75 -24.08
C LYS A 111 -2.56 -3.61 -23.54
N ASP A 112 -3.10 -2.76 -22.70
CA ASP A 112 -2.38 -1.63 -22.09
C ASP A 112 -1.27 -2.14 -21.14
N ILE A 113 -1.54 -3.17 -20.34
CA ILE A 113 -0.55 -3.82 -19.48
C ILE A 113 0.58 -4.42 -20.34
N TRP A 114 0.23 -5.16 -21.38
CA TRP A 114 1.22 -5.78 -22.29
C TRP A 114 2.09 -4.73 -23.00
N LEU A 115 1.47 -3.66 -23.47
CA LEU A 115 2.18 -2.53 -24.08
C LEU A 115 3.12 -1.86 -23.07
N THR A 116 2.70 -1.69 -21.82
CA THR A 116 3.52 -1.09 -20.77
C THR A 116 4.72 -1.97 -20.45
N VAL A 117 4.51 -3.27 -20.27
CA VAL A 117 5.59 -4.24 -20.03
C VAL A 117 6.57 -4.27 -21.20
N THR A 118 6.08 -4.38 -22.44
CA THR A 118 6.95 -4.42 -23.62
C THR A 118 7.70 -3.09 -23.84
N SER A 119 7.05 -1.96 -23.56
CA SER A 119 7.70 -0.64 -23.65
C SER A 119 8.82 -0.46 -22.61
N PHE A 120 8.64 -1.02 -21.41
CA PHE A 120 9.68 -1.02 -20.39
C PHE A 120 10.93 -1.77 -20.86
N PHE A 121 10.77 -2.97 -21.41
CA PHE A 121 11.90 -3.77 -21.90
C PHE A 121 12.55 -3.22 -23.19
N ARG A 122 11.88 -2.30 -23.89
CA ARG A 122 12.46 -1.57 -25.03
C ARG A 122 13.27 -0.34 -24.66
N LYS A 123 13.22 0.11 -23.39
CA LYS A 123 14.04 1.24 -22.93
C LYS A 123 15.53 0.84 -22.89
N PRO A 124 16.45 1.80 -22.98
CA PRO A 124 17.87 1.52 -22.79
C PRO A 124 18.09 1.03 -21.35
N GLN A 125 18.79 -0.10 -21.21
CA GLN A 125 19.22 -0.69 -19.93
C GLN A 125 18.08 -1.15 -18.97
N PRO A 126 17.08 -1.90 -19.44
CA PRO A 126 15.99 -2.33 -18.58
C PRO A 126 16.47 -3.33 -17.51
N VAL A 127 17.46 -4.16 -17.83
CA VAL A 127 18.07 -5.12 -16.90
C VAL A 127 18.79 -4.41 -15.75
N ALA A 128 19.54 -3.35 -16.04
CA ALA A 128 20.21 -2.55 -15.01
C ALA A 128 19.18 -1.90 -14.06
N ALA A 129 18.07 -1.38 -14.59
CA ALA A 129 17.00 -0.82 -13.77
C ALA A 129 16.34 -1.88 -12.85
N VAL A 130 16.07 -3.08 -13.36
CA VAL A 130 15.51 -4.19 -12.57
C VAL A 130 16.51 -4.64 -11.51
N LEU A 131 17.78 -4.84 -11.85
CA LEU A 131 18.80 -5.21 -10.89
C LEU A 131 18.99 -4.15 -9.82
N PHE A 132 19.02 -2.87 -10.19
CA PHE A 132 19.06 -1.78 -9.24
C PHE A 132 17.88 -1.83 -8.26
N MET A 133 16.65 -2.02 -8.75
CA MET A 133 15.47 -2.13 -7.90
C MET A 133 15.54 -3.34 -6.94
N LEU A 134 16.09 -4.47 -7.39
CA LEU A 134 16.22 -5.68 -6.57
C LEU A 134 17.29 -5.55 -5.49
N PHE A 135 18.42 -4.89 -5.79
CA PHE A 135 19.56 -4.81 -4.86
C PHE A 135 19.57 -3.54 -4.00
N TYR A 136 18.82 -2.52 -4.37
CA TYR A 136 18.78 -1.25 -3.63
C TYR A 136 17.85 -1.30 -2.40
N ARG A 137 17.02 -2.31 -2.26
CA ARG A 137 16.03 -2.40 -1.18
C ARG A 137 16.55 -3.13 0.06
#